data_3bdadbc90fb7a0babb8b3e568e1316d7
#
_entry.id   3bdadbc90fb7a0babb8b3e568e1316d7
#
_cell.length_a   1.000
_cell.length_b   1.000
_cell.length_c   1.000
_cell.angle_alpha   90.00
_cell.angle_beta   90.00
_cell.angle_gamma   90.00
#
_symmetry.space_group_name_H-M   'P 1'
#
loop_
_entity.id
_entity.type
_entity.pdbx_description
1 polymer ?
#
loop_
_entity_poly.entity_id
_entity_poly.type
_entity_poly.pdbx_seq_one_letter_code
_entity_poly.pdbx_strand_id
1 'polypeptide(L)'
;MAIKPENRSRYPALASLVEQLHDKKAPTNVAQVRQLSPFRYPGGKTWLVPEVRKWLTASKITPSVFVEPFAGGAMAGLSAAAEGLAEHVFLGELDDDVAAVWQTIFHGKPADVKWLCKQIIDFDVNLENVRAILDGNPKSIRGRAFRTIVKNRMQRGGIMAAGAGLVKTGEAGRGLNSRWYPETLARRIEALQAMRDRITFEQADAFEVVQRYADDANAFFFVDPPYTAGGKKAGARLYTHNEIDHEGLFALMASVRGSVMLTYDDAPEVRSMAERHGFRIEPVPMKNTHHEVIRELLILKP
;
A
#
# COMPACT_ATOMS: atom_id res chain seq x y z
N MET A 1 27.51 4.42 8.90
CA MET A 1 28.34 3.98 10.06
C MET A 1 27.53 4.31 11.30
N ALA A 2 26.91 3.32 11.94
CA ALA A 2 26.05 3.54 13.11
C ALA A 2 26.94 3.79 14.35
N ILE A 3 26.68 4.89 15.05
CA ILE A 3 27.37 5.19 16.31
C ILE A 3 26.80 4.26 17.38
N LYS A 4 27.66 3.48 18.04
CA LYS A 4 27.27 2.60 19.14
C LYS A 4 26.56 3.40 20.26
N PRO A 5 25.54 2.83 20.96
CA PRO A 5 24.75 3.54 21.98
C PRO A 5 25.60 4.23 23.07
N GLU A 6 26.69 3.62 23.48
CA GLU A 6 27.65 4.12 24.48
C GLU A 6 28.36 5.41 24.03
N ASN A 7 28.42 5.73 22.74
CA ASN A 7 29.04 6.96 22.24
C ASN A 7 28.08 8.14 22.07
N ARG A 8 26.74 7.90 22.17
CA ARG A 8 25.72 8.97 22.05
C ARG A 8 25.81 9.98 23.22
N SER A 9 26.11 9.51 24.44
CA SER A 9 26.22 10.39 25.61
C SER A 9 27.51 11.18 25.64
N ARG A 10 28.56 10.73 24.94
CA ARG A 10 29.89 11.37 24.93
C ARG A 10 30.04 12.50 23.90
N TYR A 11 29.20 12.47 22.84
CA TYR A 11 29.28 13.46 21.75
C TYR A 11 27.86 13.87 21.28
N PRO A 12 27.11 14.64 22.08
CA PRO A 12 25.74 15.06 21.74
C PRO A 12 25.67 15.88 20.43
N ALA A 13 26.71 16.67 20.15
CA ALA A 13 26.82 17.44 18.91
C ALA A 13 26.98 16.53 17.67
N LEU A 14 27.65 15.40 17.79
CA LEU A 14 27.83 14.43 16.70
C LEU A 14 26.54 13.62 16.47
N ALA A 15 25.83 13.30 17.54
CA ALA A 15 24.50 12.64 17.45
C ALA A 15 23.51 13.56 16.76
N SER A 16 23.47 14.85 17.13
CA SER A 16 22.63 15.87 16.47
C SER A 16 23.03 16.09 14.99
N LEU A 17 24.33 16.06 14.68
CA LEU A 17 24.83 16.20 13.30
C LEU A 17 24.46 14.98 12.44
N VAL A 18 24.53 13.77 12.99
CA VAL A 18 24.10 12.53 12.33
C VAL A 18 22.58 12.52 12.12
N GLU A 19 21.80 12.98 13.09
CA GLU A 19 20.35 13.20 12.94
C GLU A 19 20.06 14.24 11.86
N GLN A 20 20.77 15.37 11.85
CA GLN A 20 20.63 16.40 10.80
C GLN A 20 21.07 15.93 9.41
N LEU A 21 22.03 15.01 9.31
CA LEU A 21 22.44 14.40 8.04
C LEU A 21 21.41 13.37 7.53
N HIS A 22 20.72 12.67 8.44
CA HIS A 22 19.56 11.83 8.09
C HIS A 22 18.33 12.67 7.69
N ASP A 23 18.21 13.88 8.25
CA ASP A 23 17.14 14.85 7.92
C ASP A 23 17.23 15.44 6.50
N LYS A 24 18.33 15.21 5.78
CA LYS A 24 18.56 15.74 4.42
C LYS A 24 18.12 14.81 3.29
N LYS A 25 17.47 13.67 3.58
CA LYS A 25 16.88 12.85 2.54
C LYS A 25 15.73 13.64 1.89
N ALA A 26 15.86 13.98 0.62
CA ALA A 26 14.77 14.61 -0.11
C ALA A 26 13.61 13.60 -0.30
N PRO A 27 12.35 14.04 -0.19
CA PRO A 27 11.21 13.19 -0.50
C PRO A 27 11.29 12.61 -1.92
N THR A 28 10.90 11.35 -2.07
CA THR A 28 10.88 10.67 -3.38
C THR A 28 10.01 11.44 -4.38
N ASN A 29 10.54 11.67 -5.59
CA ASN A 29 9.73 12.15 -6.69
C ASN A 29 8.88 11.00 -7.24
N VAL A 30 7.61 10.95 -6.85
CA VAL A 30 6.66 9.88 -7.25
C VAL A 30 6.45 9.79 -8.76
N ALA A 31 6.72 10.86 -9.52
CA ALA A 31 6.62 10.84 -10.99
C ALA A 31 7.68 9.92 -11.64
N GLN A 32 8.77 9.63 -10.93
CA GLN A 32 9.82 8.72 -11.39
C GLN A 32 9.53 7.25 -11.06
N VAL A 33 8.49 6.98 -10.27
CA VAL A 33 8.08 5.61 -9.92
C VAL A 33 6.99 5.15 -10.88
N ARG A 34 7.20 3.99 -11.51
CA ARG A 34 6.20 3.40 -12.41
C ARG A 34 4.92 3.08 -11.64
N GLN A 35 3.82 3.67 -12.09
CA GLN A 35 2.49 3.45 -11.50
C GLN A 35 1.89 2.16 -12.03
N LEU A 36 1.90 1.09 -11.24
CA LEU A 36 1.41 -0.24 -11.63
C LEU A 36 -0.05 -0.45 -11.21
N SER A 37 -0.42 0.05 -10.04
CA SER A 37 -1.77 -0.15 -9.50
C SER A 37 -2.86 0.55 -10.30
N PRO A 38 -4.02 -0.07 -10.53
CA PRO A 38 -5.20 0.60 -11.07
C PRO A 38 -5.84 1.54 -10.05
N PHE A 39 -5.53 1.37 -8.77
CA PHE A 39 -6.06 2.20 -7.70
C PHE A 39 -5.35 3.54 -7.55
N ARG A 40 -6.10 4.53 -7.08
CA ARG A 40 -5.60 5.72 -6.41
C ARG A 40 -5.87 5.53 -4.91
N TYR A 41 -5.06 4.73 -4.27
CA TYR A 41 -5.31 4.32 -2.89
C TYR A 41 -4.88 5.40 -1.89
N PRO A 42 -5.72 5.77 -0.89
CA PRO A 42 -5.32 6.67 0.19
C PRO A 42 -4.12 6.08 0.94
N GLY A 43 -3.12 6.90 1.26
CA GLY A 43 -1.91 6.40 1.92
C GLY A 43 -1.01 5.53 1.04
N GLY A 44 -1.31 5.40 -0.27
CA GLY A 44 -0.58 4.52 -1.18
C GLY A 44 0.92 4.75 -1.19
N LYS A 45 1.70 3.68 -1.10
CA LYS A 45 3.16 3.67 -0.86
C LYS A 45 4.01 3.81 -2.14
N THR A 46 3.49 4.46 -3.19
CA THR A 46 4.29 4.73 -4.41
C THR A 46 5.61 5.43 -4.10
N TRP A 47 5.57 6.40 -3.20
CA TRP A 47 6.75 7.17 -2.78
C TRP A 47 7.78 6.32 -2.03
N LEU A 48 7.36 5.21 -1.45
CA LEU A 48 8.20 4.30 -0.67
C LEU A 48 8.85 3.19 -1.53
N VAL A 49 8.40 2.98 -2.76
CA VAL A 49 8.95 1.95 -3.66
C VAL A 49 10.49 1.98 -3.76
N PRO A 50 11.17 3.15 -3.83
CA PRO A 50 12.64 3.17 -3.82
C PRO A 50 13.26 2.62 -2.54
N GLU A 51 12.65 2.85 -1.37
CA GLU A 51 13.17 2.31 -0.10
C GLU A 51 12.89 0.80 0.03
N VAL A 52 11.70 0.34 -0.42
CA VAL A 52 11.39 -1.11 -0.51
C VAL A 52 12.39 -1.81 -1.43
N ARG A 53 12.69 -1.21 -2.59
CA ARG A 53 13.70 -1.74 -3.53
C ARG A 53 15.08 -1.84 -2.88
N LYS A 54 15.52 -0.78 -2.17
CA LYS A 54 16.80 -0.79 -1.45
C LYS A 54 16.83 -1.88 -0.37
N TRP A 55 15.74 -2.04 0.38
CA TRP A 55 15.64 -3.06 1.41
C TRP A 55 15.76 -4.47 0.81
N LEU A 56 15.02 -4.75 -0.28
CA LEU A 56 15.08 -6.05 -0.96
C LEU A 56 16.47 -6.32 -1.58
N THR A 57 17.08 -5.30 -2.21
CA THR A 57 18.40 -5.46 -2.86
C THR A 57 19.58 -5.44 -1.89
N ALA A 58 19.40 -4.89 -0.67
CA ALA A 58 20.41 -4.95 0.37
C ALA A 58 20.57 -6.34 0.99
N SER A 59 19.56 -7.18 0.83
CA SER A 59 19.62 -8.60 1.21
C SER A 59 20.57 -9.34 0.28
N LYS A 60 21.36 -10.28 0.84
CA LYS A 60 22.23 -11.17 0.07
C LYS A 60 21.47 -12.34 -0.57
N ILE A 61 20.20 -12.48 -0.23
CA ILE A 61 19.30 -13.52 -0.74
C ILE A 61 18.15 -12.89 -1.49
N THR A 62 17.69 -13.54 -2.56
CA THR A 62 16.40 -13.21 -3.17
C THR A 62 15.30 -13.78 -2.28
N PRO A 63 14.30 -12.96 -1.84
CA PRO A 63 13.19 -13.47 -1.07
C PRO A 63 12.47 -14.61 -1.80
N SER A 64 12.18 -15.72 -1.10
CA SER A 64 11.32 -16.79 -1.60
C SER A 64 9.91 -16.26 -1.85
N VAL A 65 9.43 -15.44 -0.94
CA VAL A 65 8.14 -14.75 -1.05
C VAL A 65 8.21 -13.34 -0.45
N PHE A 66 7.65 -12.38 -1.19
CA PHE A 66 7.34 -11.05 -0.68
C PHE A 66 5.86 -11.01 -0.27
N VAL A 67 5.57 -10.80 1.01
CA VAL A 67 4.24 -10.85 1.59
C VAL A 67 3.76 -9.43 1.92
N GLU A 68 2.68 -9.00 1.27
CA GLU A 68 1.99 -7.72 1.53
C GLU A 68 0.57 -8.02 2.05
N PRO A 69 0.38 -8.19 3.39
CA PRO A 69 -0.87 -8.69 3.97
C PRO A 69 -1.96 -7.62 4.08
N PHE A 70 -1.62 -6.34 3.90
CA PHE A 70 -2.53 -5.20 3.79
C PHE A 70 -2.35 -4.59 2.41
N ALA A 71 -2.71 -5.32 1.35
CA ALA A 71 -2.34 -4.96 0.00
C ALA A 71 -2.92 -3.62 -0.47
N GLY A 72 -4.19 -3.31 -0.18
CA GLY A 72 -4.82 -2.09 -0.65
C GLY A 72 -4.55 -1.83 -2.14
N GLY A 73 -3.74 -0.81 -2.43
CA GLY A 73 -3.25 -0.52 -3.78
C GLY A 73 -2.07 -1.38 -4.25
N ALA A 74 -1.48 -2.20 -3.42
CA ALA A 74 -0.43 -3.18 -3.67
C ALA A 74 0.85 -2.64 -4.36
N MET A 75 1.17 -1.36 -4.20
CA MET A 75 2.30 -0.78 -4.97
C MET A 75 3.65 -1.40 -4.65
N ALA A 76 3.88 -1.85 -3.41
CA ALA A 76 5.14 -2.48 -3.01
C ALA A 76 5.28 -3.87 -3.66
N GLY A 77 4.29 -4.75 -3.48
CA GLY A 77 4.29 -6.09 -4.05
C GLY A 77 4.28 -6.09 -5.58
N LEU A 78 3.46 -5.23 -6.20
CA LEU A 78 3.43 -5.10 -7.66
C LEU A 78 4.79 -4.65 -8.22
N SER A 79 5.49 -3.75 -7.52
CA SER A 79 6.84 -3.33 -7.91
C SER A 79 7.85 -4.46 -7.73
N ALA A 80 7.78 -5.19 -6.61
CA ALA A 80 8.63 -6.35 -6.37
C ALA A 80 8.45 -7.43 -7.46
N ALA A 81 7.21 -7.74 -7.84
CA ALA A 81 6.92 -8.70 -8.91
C ALA A 81 7.41 -8.22 -10.28
N ALA A 82 7.14 -6.95 -10.63
CA ALA A 82 7.50 -6.38 -11.93
C ALA A 82 9.03 -6.28 -12.14
N GLU A 83 9.78 -6.08 -11.07
CA GLU A 83 11.24 -5.93 -11.08
C GLU A 83 11.97 -7.25 -10.76
N GLY A 84 11.26 -8.33 -10.45
CA GLY A 84 11.86 -9.63 -10.12
C GLY A 84 12.68 -9.60 -8.82
N LEU A 85 12.24 -8.80 -7.84
CA LEU A 85 12.94 -8.62 -6.56
C LEU A 85 12.61 -9.72 -5.53
N ALA A 86 11.66 -10.58 -5.82
CA ALA A 86 11.30 -11.78 -5.09
C ALA A 86 10.95 -12.89 -6.09
N GLU A 87 11.09 -14.15 -5.68
CA GLU A 87 10.70 -15.29 -6.52
C GLU A 87 9.19 -15.30 -6.72
N HIS A 88 8.45 -15.00 -5.65
CA HIS A 88 6.99 -14.90 -5.64
C HIS A 88 6.50 -13.72 -4.79
N VAL A 89 5.29 -13.22 -5.09
CA VAL A 89 4.63 -12.17 -4.30
C VAL A 89 3.28 -12.67 -3.83
N PHE A 90 3.01 -12.51 -2.55
CA PHE A 90 1.70 -12.79 -1.95
C PHE A 90 1.04 -11.49 -1.52
N LEU A 91 -0.20 -11.27 -1.98
CA LEU A 91 -1.02 -10.10 -1.65
C LEU A 91 -2.25 -10.54 -0.86
N GLY A 92 -2.44 -10.01 0.34
CA GLY A 92 -3.62 -10.22 1.17
C GLY A 92 -4.46 -8.94 1.27
N GLU A 93 -5.78 -9.04 1.14
CA GLU A 93 -6.70 -7.90 1.29
C GLU A 93 -8.03 -8.37 1.87
N LEU A 94 -8.52 -7.67 2.88
CA LEU A 94 -9.75 -8.05 3.57
C LEU A 94 -11.00 -7.39 2.98
N ASP A 95 -10.88 -6.16 2.44
CA ASP A 95 -12.01 -5.39 1.90
C ASP A 95 -12.59 -6.05 0.65
N ASP A 96 -13.86 -6.41 0.68
CA ASP A 96 -14.58 -7.08 -0.39
C ASP A 96 -14.52 -6.34 -1.74
N ASP A 97 -14.62 -5.02 -1.70
CA ASP A 97 -14.64 -4.18 -2.90
C ASP A 97 -13.24 -4.16 -3.54
N VAL A 98 -12.19 -3.96 -2.73
CA VAL A 98 -10.79 -3.97 -3.20
C VAL A 98 -10.39 -5.37 -3.65
N ALA A 99 -10.74 -6.39 -2.87
CA ALA A 99 -10.48 -7.79 -3.20
C ALA A 99 -11.11 -8.20 -4.54
N ALA A 100 -12.32 -7.73 -4.86
CA ALA A 100 -12.97 -8.06 -6.13
C ALA A 100 -12.15 -7.60 -7.36
N VAL A 101 -11.43 -6.49 -7.26
CA VAL A 101 -10.54 -6.02 -8.33
C VAL A 101 -9.36 -6.97 -8.51
N TRP A 102 -8.69 -7.32 -7.41
CA TRP A 102 -7.55 -8.23 -7.43
C TRP A 102 -7.95 -9.64 -7.86
N GLN A 103 -9.09 -10.17 -7.37
CA GLN A 103 -9.65 -11.45 -7.80
C GLN A 103 -9.93 -11.46 -9.31
N THR A 104 -10.52 -10.36 -9.85
CA THR A 104 -10.77 -10.28 -11.29
C THR A 104 -9.48 -10.31 -12.10
N ILE A 105 -8.42 -9.62 -11.63
CA ILE A 105 -7.14 -9.52 -12.34
C ILE A 105 -6.34 -10.81 -12.25
N PHE A 106 -6.20 -11.40 -11.06
CA PHE A 106 -5.28 -12.52 -10.82
C PHE A 106 -5.95 -13.89 -10.92
N HIS A 107 -7.23 -14.02 -10.52
CA HIS A 107 -7.98 -15.28 -10.55
C HIS A 107 -8.99 -15.35 -11.68
N GLY A 108 -9.41 -14.21 -12.24
CA GLY A 108 -10.37 -14.15 -13.31
C GLY A 108 -9.89 -14.83 -14.59
N LYS A 109 -10.85 -15.32 -15.38
CA LYS A 109 -10.56 -15.78 -16.74
C LYS A 109 -10.10 -14.59 -17.60
N PRO A 110 -9.29 -14.78 -18.64
CA PRO A 110 -8.93 -13.69 -19.57
C PRO A 110 -10.14 -12.91 -20.10
N ALA A 111 -11.28 -13.56 -20.27
CA ALA A 111 -12.53 -12.92 -20.68
C ALA A 111 -13.07 -11.93 -19.63
N ASP A 112 -12.87 -12.19 -18.33
CA ASP A 112 -13.32 -11.29 -17.25
C ASP A 112 -12.47 -10.02 -17.20
N VAL A 113 -11.17 -10.15 -17.40
CA VAL A 113 -10.25 -9.01 -17.48
C VAL A 113 -10.53 -8.17 -18.72
N LYS A 114 -10.73 -8.81 -19.88
CA LYS A 114 -11.12 -8.10 -21.12
C LYS A 114 -12.44 -7.36 -20.95
N TRP A 115 -13.40 -7.98 -20.30
CA TRP A 115 -14.69 -7.36 -19.99
C TRP A 115 -14.49 -6.13 -19.09
N LEU A 116 -13.70 -6.25 -18.01
CA LEU A 116 -13.41 -5.14 -17.10
C LEU A 116 -12.74 -3.97 -17.84
N CYS A 117 -11.71 -4.26 -18.64
CA CYS A 117 -11.04 -3.24 -19.45
C CYS A 117 -11.99 -2.55 -20.42
N LYS A 118 -12.87 -3.33 -21.10
CA LYS A 118 -13.89 -2.78 -22.00
C LYS A 118 -14.87 -1.87 -21.27
N GLN A 119 -15.38 -2.29 -20.09
CA GLN A 119 -16.25 -1.43 -19.27
C GLN A 119 -15.56 -0.12 -18.89
N ILE A 120 -14.28 -0.15 -18.55
CA ILE A 120 -13.51 1.04 -18.20
C ILE A 120 -13.35 1.99 -19.40
N ILE A 121 -13.06 1.44 -20.59
CA ILE A 121 -12.88 2.22 -21.82
C ILE A 121 -14.17 2.84 -22.29
N ASP A 122 -15.26 2.07 -22.29
CA ASP A 122 -16.55 2.49 -22.83
C ASP A 122 -17.38 3.34 -21.86
N PHE A 123 -16.93 3.50 -20.59
CA PHE A 123 -17.69 4.19 -19.57
C PHE A 123 -17.78 5.70 -19.83
N ASP A 124 -18.99 6.18 -20.14
CA ASP A 124 -19.27 7.60 -20.22
C ASP A 124 -19.37 8.23 -18.84
N VAL A 125 -18.37 9.03 -18.47
CA VAL A 125 -18.24 9.63 -17.15
C VAL A 125 -19.07 10.90 -17.05
N ASN A 126 -20.26 10.73 -16.50
CA ASN A 126 -21.14 11.82 -16.07
C ASN A 126 -21.74 11.50 -14.69
N LEU A 127 -22.36 12.47 -14.05
CA LEU A 127 -22.86 12.32 -12.67
C LEU A 127 -23.96 11.26 -12.55
N GLU A 128 -24.84 11.15 -13.55
CA GLU A 128 -25.93 10.18 -13.58
C GLU A 128 -25.37 8.76 -13.66
N ASN A 129 -24.51 8.49 -14.63
CA ASN A 129 -23.89 7.19 -14.82
C ASN A 129 -23.04 6.77 -13.62
N VAL A 130 -22.26 7.69 -13.04
CA VAL A 130 -21.48 7.43 -11.84
C VAL A 130 -22.37 7.04 -10.67
N ARG A 131 -23.45 7.76 -10.43
CA ARG A 131 -24.42 7.42 -9.37
C ARG A 131 -25.06 6.06 -9.62
N ALA A 132 -25.54 5.80 -10.84
CA ALA A 132 -26.12 4.53 -11.21
C ALA A 132 -25.20 3.33 -10.92
N ILE A 133 -23.89 3.47 -11.20
CA ILE A 133 -22.89 2.46 -10.87
C ILE A 133 -22.69 2.32 -9.36
N LEU A 134 -22.56 3.44 -8.63
CA LEU A 134 -22.28 3.42 -7.19
C LEU A 134 -23.47 2.90 -6.37
N ASP A 135 -24.69 3.21 -6.76
CA ASP A 135 -25.94 2.77 -6.13
C ASP A 135 -26.29 1.31 -6.50
N GLY A 136 -25.67 0.79 -7.57
CA GLY A 136 -25.83 -0.56 -8.02
C GLY A 136 -25.24 -1.60 -7.07
N ASN A 137 -25.79 -2.83 -7.10
CA ASN A 137 -25.27 -3.97 -6.34
C ASN A 137 -24.97 -5.15 -7.28
N PRO A 138 -23.83 -5.09 -8.01
CA PRO A 138 -23.45 -6.14 -8.95
C PRO A 138 -23.21 -7.48 -8.25
N LYS A 139 -23.77 -8.56 -8.79
CA LYS A 139 -23.65 -9.91 -8.22
C LYS A 139 -22.35 -10.63 -8.63
N SER A 140 -21.74 -10.24 -9.75
CA SER A 140 -20.51 -10.86 -10.22
C SER A 140 -19.27 -10.14 -9.66
N ILE A 141 -18.20 -10.90 -9.44
CA ILE A 141 -16.90 -10.36 -8.99
C ILE A 141 -16.39 -9.26 -9.93
N ARG A 142 -16.39 -9.52 -11.26
CA ARG A 142 -15.95 -8.52 -12.25
C ARG A 142 -16.84 -7.26 -12.27
N GLY A 143 -18.15 -7.40 -12.01
CA GLY A 143 -19.05 -6.26 -11.89
C GLY A 143 -18.77 -5.44 -10.66
N ARG A 144 -18.50 -6.09 -9.51
CA ARG A 144 -18.04 -5.43 -8.28
C ARG A 144 -16.70 -4.75 -8.52
N ALA A 145 -15.75 -5.39 -9.21
CA ALA A 145 -14.46 -4.81 -9.58
C ALA A 145 -14.63 -3.51 -10.39
N PHE A 146 -15.50 -3.49 -11.39
CA PHE A 146 -15.80 -2.29 -12.17
C PHE A 146 -16.38 -1.18 -11.28
N ARG A 147 -17.39 -1.48 -10.48
CA ARG A 147 -17.97 -0.53 -9.51
C ARG A 147 -16.92 0.02 -8.57
N THR A 148 -16.02 -0.82 -8.08
CA THR A 148 -14.93 -0.44 -7.17
C THR A 148 -13.95 0.52 -7.84
N ILE A 149 -13.55 0.28 -9.08
CA ILE A 149 -12.68 1.20 -9.84
C ILE A 149 -13.37 2.54 -10.04
N VAL A 150 -14.66 2.56 -10.42
CA VAL A 150 -15.44 3.80 -10.54
C VAL A 150 -15.47 4.53 -9.19
N LYS A 151 -15.82 3.84 -8.09
CA LYS A 151 -15.83 4.40 -6.73
C LYS A 151 -14.50 5.04 -6.37
N ASN A 152 -13.41 4.30 -6.51
CA ASN A 152 -12.06 4.78 -6.19
C ASN A 152 -11.65 6.00 -7.01
N ARG A 153 -12.01 6.06 -8.29
CA ARG A 153 -11.65 7.17 -9.16
C ARG A 153 -12.53 8.39 -8.98
N MET A 154 -13.80 8.20 -8.65
CA MET A 154 -14.79 9.28 -8.57
C MET A 154 -14.92 9.88 -7.17
N GLN A 155 -14.51 9.15 -6.12
CA GLN A 155 -14.51 9.68 -4.76
C GLN A 155 -13.25 10.50 -4.47
N ARG A 156 -13.40 11.50 -3.58
CA ARG A 156 -12.29 12.37 -3.15
C ARG A 156 -11.18 11.54 -2.51
N GLY A 157 -9.96 11.80 -2.93
CA GLY A 157 -8.79 11.09 -2.38
C GLY A 157 -8.71 9.59 -2.74
N GLY A 158 -9.67 9.04 -3.48
CA GLY A 158 -9.75 7.60 -3.72
C GLY A 158 -10.25 6.81 -2.50
N ILE A 159 -10.89 7.49 -1.55
CA ILE A 159 -11.37 6.91 -0.29
C ILE A 159 -12.44 5.86 -0.58
N MET A 160 -12.30 4.66 0.01
CA MET A 160 -13.23 3.54 -0.17
C MET A 160 -14.28 3.45 0.95
N ALA A 161 -14.04 4.07 2.10
CA ALA A 161 -14.96 4.09 3.23
C ALA A 161 -16.31 4.76 2.86
N ALA A 162 -17.36 4.39 3.57
CA ALA A 162 -18.69 4.97 3.42
C ALA A 162 -18.68 6.47 3.71
N GLY A 163 -19.55 7.23 3.01
CA GLY A 163 -19.69 8.69 3.22
C GLY A 163 -18.65 9.56 2.50
N ALA A 164 -17.70 8.97 1.77
CA ALA A 164 -16.80 9.74 0.94
C ALA A 164 -17.56 10.42 -0.22
N GLY A 165 -17.39 11.74 -0.34
CA GLY A 165 -18.07 12.52 -1.37
C GLY A 165 -17.37 12.41 -2.74
N LEU A 166 -18.14 12.63 -3.81
CA LEU A 166 -17.59 12.69 -5.16
C LEU A 166 -16.68 13.89 -5.39
N VAL A 167 -15.76 13.74 -6.34
CA VAL A 167 -14.93 14.85 -6.84
C VAL A 167 -15.83 15.92 -7.46
N LYS A 168 -15.71 17.15 -7.00
CA LYS A 168 -16.52 18.29 -7.50
C LYS A 168 -15.81 19.00 -8.66
N THR A 169 -14.69 19.64 -8.35
CA THR A 169 -13.96 20.49 -9.32
C THR A 169 -12.92 19.69 -10.10
N GLY A 170 -12.29 18.70 -9.44
CA GLY A 170 -11.23 17.91 -10.05
C GLY A 170 -9.97 18.71 -10.42
N GLU A 171 -9.04 18.06 -11.11
CA GLU A 171 -7.81 18.69 -11.60
C GLU A 171 -8.14 19.54 -12.86
N ALA A 172 -7.65 20.77 -12.88
CA ALA A 172 -7.88 21.74 -13.97
C ALA A 172 -9.38 21.97 -14.28
N GLY A 173 -10.25 21.87 -13.30
CA GLY A 173 -11.69 22.13 -13.46
C GLY A 173 -12.45 21.05 -14.25
N ARG A 174 -11.83 19.91 -14.58
CA ARG A 174 -12.44 18.84 -15.38
C ARG A 174 -13.43 17.94 -14.60
N GLY A 175 -13.73 18.27 -13.33
CA GLY A 175 -14.68 17.51 -12.52
C GLY A 175 -14.33 16.05 -12.38
N LEU A 176 -15.33 15.18 -12.57
CA LEU A 176 -15.18 13.71 -12.49
C LEU A 176 -14.16 13.18 -13.52
N ASN A 177 -14.12 13.74 -14.72
CA ASN A 177 -13.19 13.34 -15.79
C ASN A 177 -11.72 13.59 -15.46
N SER A 178 -11.41 14.40 -14.43
CA SER A 178 -10.03 14.72 -14.04
C SER A 178 -9.24 13.50 -13.55
N ARG A 179 -9.90 12.40 -13.25
CA ARG A 179 -9.29 11.18 -12.69
C ARG A 179 -9.60 9.91 -13.45
N TRP A 180 -10.33 10.05 -14.55
CA TRP A 180 -10.66 8.92 -15.42
C TRP A 180 -9.72 8.91 -16.63
N TYR A 181 -8.80 7.96 -16.63
CA TYR A 181 -7.79 7.74 -17.68
C TYR A 181 -7.96 6.31 -18.19
N PRO A 182 -9.02 6.01 -18.98
CA PRO A 182 -9.48 4.66 -19.26
C PRO A 182 -8.42 3.79 -19.93
N GLU A 183 -7.70 4.31 -20.94
CA GLU A 183 -6.66 3.55 -21.63
C GLU A 183 -5.47 3.24 -20.73
N THR A 184 -5.15 4.16 -19.79
CA THR A 184 -4.08 3.94 -18.81
C THR A 184 -4.49 2.87 -17.78
N LEU A 185 -5.74 2.90 -17.34
CA LEU A 185 -6.27 1.91 -16.41
C LEU A 185 -6.30 0.51 -17.06
N ALA A 186 -6.83 0.41 -18.28
CA ALA A 186 -6.88 -0.84 -19.01
C ALA A 186 -5.49 -1.43 -19.22
N ARG A 187 -4.53 -0.63 -19.69
CA ARG A 187 -3.13 -1.08 -19.88
C ARG A 187 -2.48 -1.56 -18.58
N ARG A 188 -2.76 -0.91 -17.44
CA ARG A 188 -2.26 -1.38 -16.13
C ARG A 188 -2.85 -2.73 -15.77
N ILE A 189 -4.16 -2.90 -15.91
CA ILE A 189 -4.86 -4.15 -15.61
C ILE A 189 -4.34 -5.29 -16.49
N GLU A 190 -4.16 -5.08 -17.78
CA GLU A 190 -3.59 -6.05 -18.71
C GLU A 190 -2.15 -6.42 -18.36
N ALA A 191 -1.32 -5.42 -18.00
CA ALA A 191 0.05 -5.66 -17.58
C ALA A 191 0.13 -6.49 -16.27
N LEU A 192 -0.79 -6.26 -15.34
CA LEU A 192 -0.89 -7.06 -14.10
C LEU A 192 -1.33 -8.49 -14.38
N GLN A 193 -2.28 -8.69 -15.29
CA GLN A 193 -2.69 -10.03 -15.70
C GLN A 193 -1.52 -10.82 -16.31
N ALA A 194 -0.65 -10.16 -17.06
CA ALA A 194 0.54 -10.81 -17.63
C ALA A 194 1.57 -11.25 -16.55
N MET A 195 1.49 -10.71 -15.35
CA MET A 195 2.36 -11.07 -14.22
C MET A 195 1.71 -12.05 -13.23
N ARG A 196 0.49 -12.53 -13.49
CA ARG A 196 -0.29 -13.33 -12.55
C ARG A 196 0.43 -14.59 -12.03
N ASP A 197 1.31 -15.19 -12.82
CA ASP A 197 2.04 -16.40 -12.42
C ASP A 197 3.12 -16.11 -11.35
N ARG A 198 3.45 -14.83 -11.10
CA ARG A 198 4.36 -14.37 -10.06
C ARG A 198 3.65 -13.86 -8.81
N ILE A 199 2.32 -13.74 -8.85
CA ILE A 199 1.53 -13.11 -7.81
C ILE A 199 0.40 -14.02 -7.39
N THR A 200 0.35 -14.39 -6.13
CA THR A 200 -0.84 -14.96 -5.50
C THR A 200 -1.59 -13.84 -4.79
N PHE A 201 -2.89 -13.77 -5.03
CA PHE A 201 -3.79 -12.89 -4.28
C PHE A 201 -4.73 -13.73 -3.43
N GLU A 202 -5.04 -13.29 -2.23
CA GLU A 202 -6.08 -13.92 -1.40
C GLU A 202 -6.87 -12.85 -0.64
N GLN A 203 -8.18 -13.02 -0.61
CA GLN A 203 -9.02 -12.25 0.29
C GLN A 203 -8.96 -12.92 1.65
N ALA A 204 -8.15 -12.37 2.55
CA ALA A 204 -7.86 -12.96 3.85
C ALA A 204 -7.52 -11.91 4.90
N ASP A 205 -7.64 -12.29 6.16
CA ASP A 205 -7.14 -11.51 7.28
C ASP A 205 -5.61 -11.46 7.28
N ALA A 206 -5.05 -10.28 7.58
CA ALA A 206 -3.62 -10.05 7.53
C ALA A 206 -2.83 -10.90 8.54
N PHE A 207 -3.38 -11.16 9.72
CA PHE A 207 -2.73 -11.99 10.74
C PHE A 207 -2.62 -13.45 10.26
N GLU A 208 -3.69 -13.98 9.64
CA GLU A 208 -3.67 -15.33 9.05
C GLU A 208 -2.65 -15.44 7.93
N VAL A 209 -2.58 -14.43 7.06
CA VAL A 209 -1.57 -14.37 6.00
C VAL A 209 -0.16 -14.39 6.55
N VAL A 210 0.13 -13.54 7.56
CA VAL A 210 1.47 -13.50 8.18
C VAL A 210 1.82 -14.82 8.84
N GLN A 211 0.89 -15.43 9.60
CA GLN A 211 1.11 -16.71 10.29
C GLN A 211 1.49 -17.83 9.32
N ARG A 212 0.91 -17.85 8.12
CA ARG A 212 1.20 -18.84 7.08
C ARG A 212 2.67 -18.87 6.66
N TYR A 213 3.33 -17.72 6.66
CA TYR A 213 4.73 -17.57 6.25
C TYR A 213 5.68 -17.28 7.42
N ALA A 214 5.21 -17.37 8.67
CA ALA A 214 5.96 -16.96 9.86
C ALA A 214 7.28 -17.73 10.04
N ASP A 215 7.30 -19.01 9.67
CA ASP A 215 8.48 -19.90 9.80
C ASP A 215 9.44 -19.85 8.59
N ASP A 216 9.07 -19.16 7.51
CA ASP A 216 9.95 -19.00 6.34
C ASP A 216 10.98 -17.90 6.61
N ALA A 217 12.25 -18.30 6.82
CA ALA A 217 13.34 -17.36 7.05
C ALA A 217 13.70 -16.50 5.81
N ASN A 218 13.25 -16.92 4.61
CA ASN A 218 13.44 -16.20 3.36
C ASN A 218 12.21 -15.37 2.95
N ALA A 219 11.14 -15.36 3.76
CA ALA A 219 10.00 -14.49 3.55
C ALA A 219 10.34 -13.03 3.91
N PHE A 220 9.85 -12.09 3.11
CA PHE A 220 9.97 -10.65 3.36
C PHE A 220 8.57 -10.06 3.50
N PHE A 221 8.27 -9.51 4.68
CA PHE A 221 6.97 -8.96 5.01
C PHE A 221 6.98 -7.44 4.89
N PHE A 222 6.17 -6.91 4.00
CA PHE A 222 5.90 -5.47 3.90
C PHE A 222 4.50 -5.20 4.46
N VAL A 223 4.42 -4.51 5.59
CA VAL A 223 3.21 -4.39 6.40
C VAL A 223 2.82 -2.92 6.53
N ASP A 224 1.74 -2.53 5.83
CA ASP A 224 1.21 -1.17 5.79
C ASP A 224 -0.25 -1.15 6.30
N PRO A 225 -0.48 -1.28 7.62
CA PRO A 225 -1.81 -1.36 8.17
C PRO A 225 -2.48 0.02 8.19
N PRO A 226 -3.81 0.12 8.38
CA PRO A 226 -4.48 1.38 8.69
C PRO A 226 -3.87 2.07 9.92
N TYR A 227 -3.54 3.37 9.82
CA TYR A 227 -2.89 4.13 10.89
C TYR A 227 -3.90 4.61 11.92
N THR A 228 -4.36 3.69 12.78
CA THR A 228 -5.33 3.96 13.85
C THR A 228 -4.74 3.82 15.25
N ALA A 229 -3.44 3.56 15.37
CA ALA A 229 -2.74 3.49 16.64
C ALA A 229 -2.94 4.76 17.48
N GLY A 230 -3.13 4.61 18.80
CA GLY A 230 -3.39 5.75 19.68
C GLY A 230 -4.78 6.37 19.50
N GLY A 231 -5.76 5.66 18.91
CA GLY A 231 -7.14 6.13 18.74
C GLY A 231 -7.32 7.18 17.64
N LYS A 232 -6.40 7.26 16.69
CA LYS A 232 -6.48 8.22 15.57
C LYS A 232 -7.69 7.95 14.68
N LYS A 233 -8.57 8.95 14.56
CA LYS A 233 -9.78 8.88 13.72
C LYS A 233 -9.50 9.03 12.22
N ALA A 234 -8.30 9.41 11.82
CA ALA A 234 -7.95 9.63 10.41
C ALA A 234 -8.05 8.34 9.59
N GLY A 235 -7.49 7.23 10.09
CA GLY A 235 -7.58 5.91 9.44
C GLY A 235 -9.01 5.41 9.32
N ALA A 236 -9.84 5.60 10.35
CA ALA A 236 -11.25 5.20 10.36
C ALA A 236 -12.11 5.85 9.27
N ARG A 237 -11.68 7.01 8.72
CA ARG A 237 -12.37 7.71 7.63
C ARG A 237 -11.92 7.26 6.23
N LEU A 238 -10.83 6.53 6.15
CA LEU A 238 -10.21 6.16 4.88
C LEU A 238 -10.54 4.72 4.47
N TYR A 239 -10.65 3.82 5.45
CA TYR A 239 -10.73 2.37 5.22
C TYR A 239 -12.02 1.79 5.80
N THR A 240 -12.57 0.79 5.13
CA THR A 240 -13.74 0.03 5.60
C THR A 240 -13.39 -0.79 6.85
N HIS A 241 -12.23 -1.48 6.80
CA HIS A 241 -11.66 -2.23 7.91
C HIS A 241 -10.52 -1.40 8.51
N ASN A 242 -10.75 -0.79 9.66
CA ASN A 242 -9.80 0.14 10.28
C ASN A 242 -9.46 -0.20 11.73
N GLU A 243 -10.15 -1.17 12.32
CA GLU A 243 -9.87 -1.67 13.67
C GLU A 243 -8.82 -2.78 13.58
N ILE A 244 -7.66 -2.54 14.16
CA ILE A 244 -6.53 -3.47 14.18
C ILE A 244 -5.96 -3.55 15.58
N ASP A 245 -5.64 -4.75 16.03
CA ASP A 245 -4.79 -4.99 17.20
C ASP A 245 -3.33 -4.67 16.83
N HIS A 246 -2.94 -3.40 16.98
CA HIS A 246 -1.59 -2.96 16.66
C HIS A 246 -0.53 -3.63 17.53
N GLU A 247 -0.79 -3.83 18.82
CA GLU A 247 0.15 -4.50 19.74
C GLU A 247 0.33 -5.98 19.34
N GLY A 248 -0.75 -6.67 19.04
CA GLY A 248 -0.71 -8.05 18.53
C GLY A 248 0.00 -8.15 17.19
N LEU A 249 -0.16 -7.14 16.31
CA LEU A 249 0.55 -7.08 15.02
C LEU A 249 2.07 -6.93 15.23
N PHE A 250 2.52 -6.03 16.12
CA PHE A 250 3.93 -5.87 16.45
C PHE A 250 4.51 -7.15 17.07
N ALA A 251 3.78 -7.80 17.99
CA ALA A 251 4.19 -9.06 18.59
C ALA A 251 4.34 -10.17 17.54
N LEU A 252 3.37 -10.31 16.64
CA LEU A 252 3.41 -11.27 15.54
C LEU A 252 4.60 -11.01 14.61
N MET A 253 4.81 -9.76 14.19
CA MET A 253 5.91 -9.41 13.30
C MET A 253 7.28 -9.59 13.96
N ALA A 254 7.38 -9.42 15.28
CA ALA A 254 8.61 -9.74 16.02
C ALA A 254 8.90 -11.24 16.03
N SER A 255 7.89 -12.10 16.02
CA SER A 255 8.02 -13.55 16.09
C SER A 255 8.38 -14.22 14.77
N VAL A 256 8.04 -13.64 13.61
CA VAL A 256 8.33 -14.27 12.29
C VAL A 256 9.83 -14.45 12.08
N ARG A 257 10.23 -15.48 11.33
CA ARG A 257 11.65 -15.75 11.04
C ARG A 257 12.21 -14.88 9.92
N GLY A 258 11.35 -14.44 9.03
CA GLY A 258 11.73 -13.63 7.88
C GLY A 258 12.04 -12.17 8.19
N SER A 259 12.40 -11.43 7.16
CA SER A 259 12.65 -9.98 7.24
C SER A 259 11.35 -9.18 7.28
N VAL A 260 11.33 -8.09 8.03
CA VAL A 260 10.12 -7.28 8.24
C VAL A 260 10.39 -5.80 7.98
N MET A 261 9.48 -5.17 7.24
CA MET A 261 9.35 -3.72 7.13
C MET A 261 7.88 -3.34 7.38
N LEU A 262 7.62 -2.64 8.50
CA LEU A 262 6.31 -2.02 8.73
C LEU A 262 6.38 -0.53 8.41
N THR A 263 5.25 0.05 8.05
CA THR A 263 5.09 1.49 7.86
C THR A 263 4.03 2.03 8.79
N TYR A 264 4.30 3.19 9.38
CA TYR A 264 3.38 3.91 10.26
C TYR A 264 3.62 5.41 10.19
N ASP A 265 2.63 6.19 10.58
CA ASP A 265 2.84 7.60 10.88
C ASP A 265 3.72 7.76 12.14
N ASP A 266 4.44 8.90 12.21
CA ASP A 266 5.31 9.20 13.35
C ASP A 266 4.48 9.58 14.58
N ALA A 267 4.22 8.61 15.45
CA ALA A 267 3.47 8.76 16.67
C ALA A 267 4.20 8.14 17.87
N PRO A 268 4.11 8.76 19.08
CA PRO A 268 4.76 8.26 20.28
C PRO A 268 4.39 6.81 20.61
N GLU A 269 3.12 6.45 20.43
CA GLU A 269 2.58 5.11 20.70
C GLU A 269 3.23 4.08 19.79
N VAL A 270 3.40 4.42 18.50
CA VAL A 270 4.04 3.55 17.50
C VAL A 270 5.51 3.36 17.82
N ARG A 271 6.23 4.44 18.18
CA ARG A 271 7.63 4.36 18.60
C ARG A 271 7.80 3.47 19.82
N SER A 272 6.92 3.63 20.82
CA SER A 272 6.94 2.80 22.03
C SER A 272 6.68 1.31 21.73
N MET A 273 5.74 0.98 20.84
CA MET A 273 5.51 -0.41 20.40
C MET A 273 6.74 -0.97 19.69
N ALA A 274 7.32 -0.22 18.75
CA ALA A 274 8.49 -0.66 18.01
C ALA A 274 9.68 -0.94 18.95
N GLU A 275 9.92 -0.07 19.94
CA GLU A 275 10.98 -0.23 20.94
C GLU A 275 10.75 -1.47 21.83
N ARG A 276 9.52 -1.65 22.35
CA ARG A 276 9.18 -2.83 23.18
C ARG A 276 9.41 -4.16 22.45
N HIS A 277 9.14 -4.19 21.16
CA HIS A 277 9.29 -5.40 20.35
C HIS A 277 10.66 -5.50 19.65
N GLY A 278 11.61 -4.60 19.95
CA GLY A 278 13.00 -4.68 19.48
C GLY A 278 13.20 -4.28 18.03
N PHE A 279 12.27 -3.54 17.43
CA PHE A 279 12.40 -3.04 16.07
C PHE A 279 13.30 -1.80 15.99
N ARG A 280 13.99 -1.65 14.86
CA ARG A 280 14.71 -0.44 14.49
C ARG A 280 13.77 0.52 13.77
N ILE A 281 13.83 1.80 14.11
CA ILE A 281 12.97 2.84 13.53
C ILE A 281 13.83 3.74 12.63
N GLU A 282 13.36 3.96 11.39
CA GLU A 282 13.95 4.92 10.44
C GLU A 282 12.86 5.90 9.98
N PRO A 283 12.92 7.18 10.38
CA PRO A 283 12.04 8.20 9.84
C PRO A 283 12.36 8.49 8.37
N VAL A 284 11.35 8.51 7.50
CA VAL A 284 11.52 8.84 6.08
C VAL A 284 10.63 10.03 5.70
N PRO A 285 11.19 11.07 5.05
CA PRO A 285 10.42 12.22 4.64
C PRO A 285 9.51 11.87 3.46
N MET A 286 8.26 12.30 3.52
CA MET A 286 7.31 12.23 2.42
C MET A 286 6.57 13.55 2.22
N LYS A 287 5.99 13.79 1.05
CA LYS A 287 5.08 14.91 0.81
C LYS A 287 3.64 14.45 0.96
N ASN A 288 2.89 15.15 1.81
CA ASN A 288 1.45 14.95 1.91
C ASN A 288 0.70 15.57 0.72
N THR A 289 -0.63 15.47 0.70
CA THR A 289 -1.48 16.04 -0.35
C THR A 289 -1.49 17.58 -0.38
N HIS A 290 -0.99 18.22 0.66
CA HIS A 290 -0.82 19.68 0.76
C HIS A 290 0.62 20.13 0.42
N HIS A 291 1.45 19.23 -0.12
CA HIS A 291 2.85 19.46 -0.44
C HIS A 291 3.76 19.76 0.77
N GLU A 292 3.27 19.55 1.99
CA GLU A 292 4.08 19.65 3.18
C GLU A 292 4.96 18.42 3.34
N VAL A 293 6.18 18.61 3.82
CA VAL A 293 7.07 17.49 4.15
C VAL A 293 6.71 17.00 5.56
N ILE A 294 6.21 15.78 5.63
CA ILE A 294 5.95 15.06 6.87
C ILE A 294 6.84 13.83 6.94
N ARG A 295 6.87 13.15 8.08
CA ARG A 295 7.65 11.91 8.26
C ARG A 295 6.71 10.74 8.47
N GLU A 296 7.03 9.63 7.83
CA GLU A 296 6.53 8.31 8.18
C GLU A 296 7.67 7.47 8.76
N LEU A 297 7.34 6.47 9.54
CA LEU A 297 8.30 5.55 10.13
C LEU A 297 8.42 4.29 9.28
N LEU A 298 9.65 3.92 8.93
CA LEU A 298 9.99 2.55 8.56
C LEU A 298 10.44 1.84 9.83
N ILE A 299 9.77 0.75 10.14
CA ILE A 299 10.00 -0.07 11.33
C ILE A 299 10.52 -1.41 10.85
N LEU A 300 11.77 -1.67 11.12
CA LEU A 300 12.54 -2.77 10.53
C LEU A 300 12.92 -3.78 11.60
N LYS A 301 12.73 -5.06 11.32
CA LYS A 301 13.32 -6.13 12.12
C LYS A 301 14.85 -6.12 11.91
N PRO A 302 15.64 -6.16 13.03
CA PRO A 302 17.10 -6.18 12.95
C PRO A 302 17.66 -7.38 12.20
#